data_9181e7a1531404a7ea5fa7c4ffaed895
#
_entry.id   9181e7a1531404a7ea5fa7c4ffaed895
#
_cell.length_a   1.000
_cell.length_b   1.000
_cell.length_c   1.000
_cell.angle_alpha   90.00
_cell.angle_beta   90.00
_cell.angle_gamma   90.00
#
_symmetry.space_group_name_H-M   'P 1'
#
loop_
_entity.id
_entity.type
_entity.pdbx_description
1 polymer ?
#
loop_
_entity_poly.entity_id
_entity_poly.type
_entity_poly.pdbx_seq_one_letter_code
_entity_poly.pdbx_strand_id
1 'polypeptide(L)'
;MAKKLAWLKQVQSNFGDCGSVLYVDEQPIGYAQYAPSKFMPNLVNYPILPSLDVVFISCLFIFDKKYRRAGFGTVLLCVVLENLGKRGIKAVETIARKGSPSNPTGPVEFYLENEFIIYKDHKEFPLMRLEL
;
A
#
# COMPACT_ATOMS: atom_id res chain seq x y z
N MET A 1 -3.20 3.26 21.16
CA MET A 1 -1.83 3.77 21.03
C MET A 1 -0.76 2.75 21.37
N ALA A 2 -0.83 2.12 22.56
CA ALA A 2 0.19 1.15 22.96
C ALA A 2 0.30 -0.05 21.98
N LYS A 3 -0.83 -0.58 21.54
CA LYS A 3 -0.84 -1.71 20.59
C LYS A 3 -0.22 -1.36 19.23
N LYS A 4 -0.49 -0.16 18.73
CA LYS A 4 0.07 0.29 17.45
C LYS A 4 1.57 0.54 17.57
N LEU A 5 2.02 1.09 18.67
CA LEU A 5 3.45 1.31 18.91
C LEU A 5 4.20 -0.01 19.03
N ALA A 6 3.64 -1.01 19.73
CA ALA A 6 4.23 -2.32 19.83
C ALA A 6 4.34 -3.00 18.46
N TRP A 7 3.28 -2.91 17.65
CA TRP A 7 3.27 -3.42 16.28
C TRP A 7 4.37 -2.75 15.43
N LEU A 8 4.46 -1.42 15.51
CA LEU A 8 5.45 -0.67 14.74
C LEU A 8 6.87 -1.09 15.10
N LYS A 9 7.17 -1.24 16.39
CA LYS A 9 8.48 -1.70 16.85
C LYS A 9 8.79 -3.11 16.35
N GLN A 10 7.81 -4.00 16.38
CA GLN A 10 7.97 -5.37 15.89
C GLN A 10 8.28 -5.37 14.39
N VAL A 11 7.55 -4.60 13.60
CA VAL A 11 7.75 -4.54 12.15
C VAL A 11 9.11 -3.92 11.84
N GLN A 12 9.47 -2.83 12.50
CA GLN A 12 10.77 -2.19 12.27
C GLN A 12 11.94 -3.10 12.62
N SER A 13 11.81 -3.91 13.67
CA SER A 13 12.86 -4.86 14.05
C SER A 13 13.03 -6.01 13.07
N ASN A 14 11.93 -6.48 12.47
CA ASN A 14 11.95 -7.67 11.61
C ASN A 14 11.96 -7.36 10.12
N PHE A 15 11.48 -6.20 9.72
CA PHE A 15 11.35 -5.84 8.33
C PHE A 15 12.10 -4.55 7.98
N GLY A 16 12.05 -3.55 8.85
CA GLY A 16 12.59 -2.21 8.62
C GLY A 16 11.49 -1.19 8.40
N ASP A 17 11.78 -0.15 7.64
CA ASP A 17 10.83 0.92 7.38
C ASP A 17 9.56 0.38 6.72
N CYS A 18 8.42 0.74 7.27
CA CYS A 18 7.09 0.28 6.83
C CYS A 18 6.19 1.44 6.42
N GLY A 19 6.75 2.60 6.14
CA GLY A 19 5.99 3.76 5.71
C GLY A 19 6.82 4.76 4.94
N SER A 20 6.15 5.55 4.11
CA SER A 20 6.75 6.66 3.37
C SER A 20 5.81 7.85 3.40
N VAL A 21 6.38 9.04 3.56
CA VAL A 21 5.64 10.30 3.52
C VAL A 21 6.13 11.10 2.33
N LEU A 22 5.19 11.64 1.56
CA LEU A 22 5.50 12.49 0.41
C LEU A 22 5.36 13.95 0.83
N TYR A 23 6.39 14.74 0.54
CA TYR A 23 6.43 16.16 0.84
C TYR A 23 6.48 17.00 -0.43
N VAL A 24 5.79 18.13 -0.41
CA VAL A 24 5.92 19.18 -1.43
C VAL A 24 6.17 20.49 -0.70
N ASP A 25 7.26 21.17 -1.04
CA ASP A 25 7.66 22.44 -0.38
C ASP A 25 7.66 22.33 1.14
N GLU A 26 8.24 21.23 1.65
CA GLU A 26 8.38 20.92 3.07
C GLU A 26 7.06 20.61 3.79
N GLN A 27 5.95 20.51 3.05
CA GLN A 27 4.65 20.13 3.60
C GLN A 27 4.32 18.69 3.28
N PRO A 28 3.90 17.88 4.26
CA PRO A 28 3.47 16.52 3.96
C PRO A 28 2.13 16.55 3.24
N ILE A 29 2.03 15.80 2.14
CA ILE A 29 0.81 15.77 1.33
C ILE A 29 0.20 14.40 1.20
N GLY A 30 0.94 13.35 1.48
CA GLY A 30 0.47 11.99 1.36
C GLY A 30 1.35 11.01 2.08
N TYR A 31 0.83 9.79 2.28
CA TYR A 31 1.64 8.75 2.90
C TYR A 31 1.20 7.35 2.43
N ALA A 32 2.12 6.41 2.64
CA ALA A 32 1.86 5.00 2.42
C ALA A 32 2.31 4.20 3.63
N GLN A 33 1.61 3.11 3.92
CA GLN A 33 2.01 2.15 4.95
C GLN A 33 2.04 0.76 4.32
N TYR A 34 3.10 0.01 4.61
CA TYR A 34 3.32 -1.29 4.02
C TYR A 34 4.18 -2.16 4.94
N ALA A 35 3.92 -3.45 4.93
CA ALA A 35 4.68 -4.42 5.71
C ALA A 35 4.43 -5.82 5.14
N PRO A 36 5.26 -6.82 5.50
CA PRO A 36 4.93 -8.20 5.16
C PRO A 36 3.53 -8.53 5.65
N SER A 37 2.74 -9.21 4.82
CA SER A 37 1.35 -9.53 5.14
C SER A 37 1.20 -10.30 6.45
N LYS A 38 2.20 -11.12 6.79
CA LYS A 38 2.21 -11.88 8.04
C LYS A 38 2.18 -11.00 9.30
N PHE A 39 2.55 -9.72 9.20
CA PHE A 39 2.50 -8.79 10.33
C PHE A 39 1.22 -7.96 10.36
N MET A 40 0.26 -8.24 9.49
CA MET A 40 -0.98 -7.45 9.39
C MET A 40 -2.20 -8.26 9.79
N PRO A 41 -2.57 -8.24 11.09
CA PRO A 41 -3.66 -9.09 11.58
C PRO A 41 -5.04 -8.74 11.03
N ASN A 42 -5.25 -7.50 10.61
CA ASN A 42 -6.56 -7.06 10.11
C ASN A 42 -6.88 -7.55 8.70
N LEU A 43 -5.95 -8.20 8.02
CA LEU A 43 -6.18 -8.72 6.67
C LEU A 43 -7.23 -9.83 6.64
N VAL A 44 -7.46 -10.51 7.76
CA VAL A 44 -8.51 -11.53 7.87
C VAL A 44 -9.92 -10.95 7.69
N ASN A 45 -10.08 -9.63 7.80
CA ASN A 45 -11.37 -8.96 7.60
C ASN A 45 -11.69 -8.70 6.13
N TYR A 46 -10.72 -8.89 5.23
CA TYR A 46 -10.96 -8.76 3.79
C TYR A 46 -11.56 -10.04 3.23
N PRO A 47 -12.38 -9.94 2.17
CA PRO A 47 -12.98 -11.14 1.57
C PRO A 47 -11.97 -12.05 0.87
N ILE A 48 -10.80 -11.52 0.53
CA ILE A 48 -9.71 -12.28 -0.09
C ILE A 48 -8.47 -12.09 0.75
N LEU A 49 -7.81 -13.21 1.12
CA LEU A 49 -6.57 -13.13 1.88
C LEU A 49 -5.38 -12.89 0.96
N PRO A 50 -4.52 -11.91 1.28
CA PRO A 50 -3.25 -11.75 0.57
C PRO A 50 -2.32 -12.94 0.74
N SER A 51 -1.33 -13.04 -0.14
CA SER A 51 -0.29 -14.05 -0.06
C SER A 51 0.55 -13.86 1.20
N LEU A 52 1.13 -14.93 1.72
CA LEU A 52 1.86 -14.89 3.00
C LEU A 52 3.27 -14.32 2.88
N ASP A 53 3.88 -14.45 1.72
CA ASP A 53 5.29 -14.14 1.49
C ASP A 53 5.52 -12.87 0.68
N VAL A 54 4.59 -11.93 0.76
CA VAL A 54 4.66 -10.65 0.04
C VAL A 54 4.61 -9.49 1.01
N VAL A 55 4.97 -8.30 0.52
CA VAL A 55 4.70 -7.04 1.21
C VAL A 55 3.31 -6.57 0.80
N PHE A 56 2.51 -6.21 1.78
CA PHE A 56 1.16 -5.72 1.58
C PHE A 56 1.11 -4.22 1.85
N ILE A 57 0.58 -3.46 0.88
CA ILE A 57 0.33 -2.02 1.07
C ILE A 57 -1.04 -1.88 1.71
N SER A 58 -1.07 -1.42 2.95
CA SER A 58 -2.32 -1.27 3.70
C SER A 58 -2.92 0.12 3.58
N CYS A 59 -2.13 1.10 3.18
CA CYS A 59 -2.58 2.47 3.02
C CYS A 59 -1.69 3.19 2.01
N LEU A 60 -2.30 3.93 1.10
CA LEU A 60 -1.58 4.78 0.15
C LEU A 60 -2.55 5.85 -0.32
N PHE A 61 -2.34 7.09 0.10
CA PHE A 61 -3.21 8.16 -0.35
C PHE A 61 -2.58 9.54 -0.18
N ILE A 62 -3.10 10.47 -0.96
CA ILE A 62 -2.75 11.89 -0.89
C ILE A 62 -3.84 12.55 -0.05
N PHE A 63 -3.49 12.99 1.17
CA PHE A 63 -4.48 13.56 2.07
C PHE A 63 -4.71 15.06 1.84
N ASP A 64 -3.77 15.77 1.22
CA ASP A 64 -3.96 17.17 0.89
C ASP A 64 -4.74 17.29 -0.43
N LYS A 65 -5.95 17.82 -0.34
CA LYS A 65 -6.90 17.86 -1.46
C LYS A 65 -6.37 18.59 -2.68
N LYS A 66 -5.56 19.62 -2.51
CA LYS A 66 -5.05 20.40 -3.65
C LYS A 66 -4.04 19.62 -4.48
N TYR A 67 -3.47 18.55 -3.96
CA TYR A 67 -2.52 17.72 -4.68
C TYR A 67 -3.14 16.43 -5.22
N ARG A 68 -4.43 16.22 -5.01
CA ARG A 68 -5.11 15.04 -5.54
C ARG A 68 -5.29 15.15 -7.05
N ARG A 69 -5.28 14.00 -7.75
CA ARG A 69 -5.47 13.89 -9.19
C ARG A 69 -4.43 14.66 -10.01
N ALA A 70 -3.25 14.87 -9.44
CA ALA A 70 -2.15 15.56 -10.11
C ALA A 70 -0.94 14.64 -10.31
N GLY A 71 -1.14 13.32 -10.17
CA GLY A 71 -0.08 12.33 -10.37
C GLY A 71 0.76 12.04 -9.13
N PHE A 72 0.50 12.68 -8.00
CA PHE A 72 1.29 12.46 -6.79
C PHE A 72 1.09 11.08 -6.18
N GLY A 73 -0.08 10.47 -6.36
CA GLY A 73 -0.31 9.08 -5.94
C GLY A 73 0.63 8.13 -6.65
N THR A 74 0.81 8.31 -7.95
CA THR A 74 1.76 7.52 -8.75
C THR A 74 3.19 7.75 -8.30
N VAL A 75 3.58 9.00 -8.00
CA VAL A 75 4.91 9.32 -7.47
C VAL A 75 5.15 8.58 -6.15
N LEU A 76 4.19 8.65 -5.23
CA LEU A 76 4.30 7.96 -3.95
C LEU A 76 4.43 6.43 -4.12
N LEU A 77 3.60 5.85 -4.97
CA LEU A 77 3.67 4.42 -5.27
C LEU A 77 5.04 4.04 -5.85
N CYS A 78 5.55 4.82 -6.80
CA CYS A 78 6.86 4.56 -7.40
C CYS A 78 7.98 4.60 -6.36
N VAL A 79 7.93 5.55 -5.43
CA VAL A 79 8.92 5.64 -4.34
C VAL A 79 8.88 4.38 -3.48
N VAL A 80 7.68 3.94 -3.11
CA VAL A 80 7.50 2.72 -2.31
C VAL A 80 8.04 1.50 -3.05
N LEU A 81 7.67 1.33 -4.32
CA LEU A 81 8.08 0.16 -5.10
C LEU A 81 9.60 0.14 -5.32
N GLU A 82 10.20 1.29 -5.61
CA GLU A 82 11.65 1.39 -5.77
C GLU A 82 12.37 1.01 -4.48
N ASN A 83 11.91 1.53 -3.35
CA ASN A 83 12.49 1.21 -2.04
C ASN A 83 12.40 -0.29 -1.75
N LEU A 84 11.24 -0.89 -1.97
CA LEU A 84 11.03 -2.32 -1.71
C LEU A 84 11.86 -3.18 -2.65
N GLY A 85 11.96 -2.80 -3.91
CA GLY A 85 12.80 -3.51 -4.87
C GLY A 85 14.27 -3.52 -4.47
N LYS A 86 14.79 -2.39 -3.98
CA LYS A 86 16.16 -2.30 -3.47
C LYS A 86 16.40 -3.16 -2.24
N ARG A 87 15.35 -3.43 -1.47
CA ARG A 87 15.40 -4.27 -0.28
C ARG A 87 15.24 -5.76 -0.59
N GLY A 88 15.15 -6.12 -1.88
CA GLY A 88 15.03 -7.51 -2.31
C GLY A 88 13.63 -8.08 -2.25
N ILE A 89 12.62 -7.26 -2.06
CA ILE A 89 11.22 -7.70 -2.07
C ILE A 89 10.84 -8.07 -3.50
N LYS A 90 10.21 -9.24 -3.68
CA LYS A 90 9.92 -9.78 -5.02
C LYS A 90 8.51 -9.50 -5.51
N ALA A 91 7.57 -9.27 -4.62
CA ALA A 91 6.18 -9.00 -5.00
C ALA A 91 5.50 -8.13 -3.96
N VAL A 92 4.56 -7.32 -4.44
CA VAL A 92 3.77 -6.42 -3.62
C VAL A 92 2.30 -6.67 -3.93
N GLU A 93 1.47 -6.71 -2.89
CA GLU A 93 0.03 -6.86 -3.03
C GLU A 93 -0.70 -5.77 -2.29
N THR A 94 -1.92 -5.50 -2.71
CA THR A 94 -2.85 -4.60 -2.02
C THR A 94 -4.27 -4.97 -2.38
N ILE A 95 -5.22 -4.58 -1.53
CA ILE A 95 -6.65 -4.71 -1.82
C ILE A 95 -7.14 -3.35 -2.31
N ALA A 96 -7.61 -3.29 -3.54
CA ALA A 96 -8.18 -2.09 -4.12
C ALA A 96 -9.71 -2.14 -4.06
N ARG A 97 -10.39 -1.10 -4.50
CA ARG A 97 -11.85 -1.07 -4.52
C ARG A 97 -12.36 -0.73 -5.92
N LYS A 98 -13.35 -1.49 -6.37
CA LYS A 98 -14.06 -1.22 -7.62
C LYS A 98 -15.10 -0.13 -7.42
N GLY A 99 -15.15 0.80 -8.35
CA GLY A 99 -16.25 1.77 -8.46
C GLY A 99 -16.20 2.97 -7.52
N SER A 100 -15.34 2.99 -6.51
CA SER A 100 -15.27 4.11 -5.57
C SER A 100 -13.85 4.39 -5.14
N PRO A 101 -13.42 5.67 -5.10
CA PRO A 101 -12.09 6.03 -4.62
C PRO A 101 -11.97 6.08 -3.09
N SER A 102 -13.03 5.83 -2.34
CA SER A 102 -13.06 6.02 -0.89
C SER A 102 -12.48 4.87 -0.08
N ASN A 103 -11.53 4.17 -0.62
CA ASN A 103 -10.81 3.07 0.01
C ASN A 103 -9.43 3.57 0.47
N PRO A 104 -8.86 3.09 1.61
CA PRO A 104 -7.53 3.52 2.07
C PRO A 104 -6.39 3.33 1.07
N THR A 105 -6.52 2.40 0.14
CA THR A 105 -5.51 2.14 -0.89
C THR A 105 -5.89 2.66 -2.28
N GLY A 106 -7.14 3.07 -2.47
CA GLY A 106 -7.60 3.66 -3.72
C GLY A 106 -8.27 2.70 -4.68
N PRO A 107 -8.63 3.20 -5.87
CA PRO A 107 -9.41 2.42 -6.83
C PRO A 107 -8.56 1.46 -7.65
N VAL A 108 -9.21 0.43 -8.19
CA VAL A 108 -8.58 -0.59 -9.04
C VAL A 108 -7.83 0.04 -10.22
N GLU A 109 -8.44 1.04 -10.86
CA GLU A 109 -7.88 1.68 -12.06
C GLU A 109 -6.50 2.28 -11.80
N PHE A 110 -6.28 2.84 -10.62
CA PHE A 110 -4.99 3.40 -10.22
C PHE A 110 -3.89 2.34 -10.28
N TYR A 111 -4.17 1.14 -9.78
CA TYR A 111 -3.18 0.06 -9.76
C TYR A 111 -2.98 -0.54 -11.14
N LEU A 112 -4.04 -0.68 -11.94
CA LEU A 112 -3.91 -1.16 -13.31
C LEU A 112 -3.04 -0.21 -14.15
N GLU A 113 -3.20 1.10 -13.98
CA GLU A 113 -2.38 2.09 -14.67
C GLU A 113 -0.91 2.03 -14.25
N ASN A 114 -0.64 1.47 -13.08
CA ASN A 114 0.72 1.32 -12.54
C ASN A 114 1.23 -0.12 -12.64
N GLU A 115 0.74 -0.87 -13.60
CA GLU A 115 1.22 -2.20 -13.99
C GLU A 115 0.89 -3.33 -13.02
N PHE A 116 0.06 -3.08 -12.03
CA PHE A 116 -0.49 -4.16 -11.19
C PHE A 116 -1.50 -4.96 -12.01
N ILE A 117 -1.63 -6.23 -11.65
CA ILE A 117 -2.68 -7.09 -12.22
C ILE A 117 -3.72 -7.41 -11.15
N ILE A 118 -4.91 -7.78 -11.57
CA ILE A 118 -5.90 -8.37 -10.67
C ILE A 118 -5.46 -9.82 -10.45
N TYR A 119 -4.91 -10.08 -9.27
CA TYR A 119 -4.38 -11.41 -8.94
C TYR A 119 -5.48 -12.37 -8.50
N LYS A 120 -6.40 -11.87 -7.67
CA LYS A 120 -7.62 -12.59 -7.30
C LYS A 120 -8.78 -11.61 -7.38
N ASP A 121 -9.73 -11.90 -8.27
CA ASP A 121 -10.84 -10.98 -8.49
C ASP A 121 -11.90 -11.09 -7.40
N HIS A 122 -12.60 -10.00 -7.19
CA HIS A 122 -13.73 -9.91 -6.29
C HIS A 122 -14.65 -8.80 -6.79
N LYS A 123 -15.95 -8.88 -6.47
CA LYS A 123 -16.94 -7.91 -6.96
C LYS A 123 -16.70 -6.49 -6.46
N GLU A 124 -16.07 -6.33 -5.28
CA GLU A 124 -15.82 -5.01 -4.68
C GLU A 124 -14.35 -4.79 -4.34
N PHE A 125 -13.66 -5.83 -3.82
CA PHE A 125 -12.32 -5.70 -3.25
C PHE A 125 -11.35 -6.73 -3.83
N PRO A 126 -10.94 -6.57 -5.09
CA PRO A 126 -9.97 -7.50 -5.68
C PRO A 126 -8.58 -7.33 -5.08
N LEU A 127 -7.84 -8.43 -5.07
CA LEU A 127 -6.42 -8.44 -4.68
C LEU A 127 -5.58 -8.09 -5.90
N MET A 128 -4.81 -7.01 -5.79
CA MET A 128 -3.92 -6.54 -6.83
C MET A 128 -2.49 -6.98 -6.52
N ARG A 129 -1.70 -7.31 -7.54
CA ARG A 129 -0.33 -7.78 -7.37
C ARG A 129 0.60 -7.20 -8.43
N LEU A 130 1.82 -6.88 -8.01
CA LEU A 130 2.91 -6.49 -8.89
C LEU A 130 4.16 -7.30 -8.53
N GLU A 131 4.75 -7.95 -9.54
CA GLU A 131 6.06 -8.58 -9.39
C GLU A 131 7.14 -7.50 -9.56
N LEU A 132 8.10 -7.47 -8.66
CA LEU A 132 9.20 -6.49 -8.71
C LEU A 132 10.44 -7.01 -9.41
#